data_98e13c0a68b1353513bcf51f53e0bb91
#
_entry.id   98e13c0a68b1353513bcf51f53e0bb91
#
_cell.length_a   1.000
_cell.length_b   1.000
_cell.length_c   1.000
_cell.angle_alpha   90.00
_cell.angle_beta   90.00
_cell.angle_gamma   90.00
#
_symmetry.space_group_name_H-M   'P 1'
#
loop_
_entity.id
_entity.type
_entity.pdbx_description
1 polymer ?
#
loop_
_entity_poly.entity_id
_entity_poly.type
_entity_poly.pdbx_seq_one_letter_code
_entity_poly.pdbx_strand_id
1 'polypeptide(L)'
;MNCGLRYPWQEVVVEAFLAPPGDLSININEAERTISARIRESEIDFAERMALDDALRMLRVLTSEARLQQAEYNQREEQKIA
;
A
#
# COMPACT_ATOMS: atom_id res chain seq x y z
N MET A 1 11.30 -15.83 -6.01
CA MET A 1 11.86 -16.14 -4.70
C MET A 1 11.85 -14.89 -3.83
N ASN A 2 11.31 -14.98 -2.65
CA ASN A 2 11.09 -13.80 -1.81
C ASN A 2 12.18 -13.60 -0.77
N CYS A 3 13.42 -13.53 -1.25
CA CYS A 3 14.56 -13.31 -0.39
C CYS A 3 14.42 -11.98 0.33
N GLY A 4 14.46 -12.03 1.63
CA GLY A 4 14.32 -10.86 2.46
C GLY A 4 12.92 -10.60 2.99
N LEU A 5 11.90 -11.28 2.47
CA LEU A 5 10.56 -11.19 3.03
C LEU A 5 10.38 -12.27 4.10
N ARG A 6 9.97 -11.85 5.27
CA ARG A 6 9.81 -12.74 6.41
C ARG A 6 8.40 -13.33 6.49
N TYR A 7 7.39 -12.58 6.05
CA TYR A 7 6.00 -12.98 6.16
C TYR A 7 5.34 -13.00 4.79
N PRO A 8 4.42 -13.95 4.52
CA PRO A 8 3.76 -14.02 3.21
C PRO A 8 2.99 -12.76 2.82
N TRP A 9 2.37 -12.07 3.78
CA TRP A 9 1.61 -10.87 3.50
C TRP A 9 2.48 -9.71 3.01
N GLN A 10 3.78 -9.75 3.28
CA GLN A 10 4.69 -8.70 2.85
C GLN A 10 4.82 -8.63 1.33
N GLU A 11 4.62 -9.73 0.65
CA GLU A 11 4.67 -9.77 -0.81
C GLU A 11 3.63 -8.83 -1.43
N VAL A 12 2.43 -8.82 -0.88
CA VAL A 12 1.35 -7.95 -1.36
C VAL A 12 1.71 -6.48 -1.14
N VAL A 13 2.36 -6.17 -0.03
CA VAL A 13 2.80 -4.81 0.28
C VAL A 13 3.87 -4.35 -0.73
N VAL A 14 4.84 -5.21 -1.01
CA VAL A 14 5.88 -4.90 -2.00
C VAL A 14 5.27 -4.67 -3.37
N GLU A 15 4.31 -5.49 -3.76
CA GLU A 15 3.62 -5.31 -5.04
C GLU A 15 2.92 -3.95 -5.12
N ALA A 16 2.35 -3.48 -4.01
CA ALA A 16 1.73 -2.17 -3.98
C ALA A 16 2.74 -1.05 -4.23
N PHE A 17 3.92 -1.16 -3.64
CA PHE A 17 4.98 -0.17 -3.85
C PHE A 17 5.54 -0.17 -5.26
N LEU A 18 5.50 -1.32 -5.93
CA LEU A 18 6.03 -1.47 -7.28
C LEU A 18 4.98 -1.31 -8.37
N ALA A 19 3.72 -1.12 -7.98
CA ALA A 19 2.63 -1.05 -8.95
C ALA A 19 2.71 0.18 -9.82
N PRO A 20 2.36 0.07 -11.12
CA PRO A 20 2.25 1.24 -11.97
C PRO A 20 1.10 2.15 -11.50
N PRO A 21 1.13 3.44 -11.84
CA PRO A 21 0.13 4.39 -11.33
C PRO A 21 -1.32 3.97 -11.54
N GLY A 22 -1.61 3.29 -12.65
CA GLY A 22 -2.97 2.85 -12.94
C GLY A 22 -3.48 1.76 -12.02
N ASP A 23 -2.58 0.95 -11.44
CA ASP A 23 -2.94 -0.18 -10.58
C ASP A 23 -2.67 0.09 -9.11
N LEU A 24 -2.10 1.24 -8.80
CA LEU A 24 -1.64 1.55 -7.43
C LEU A 24 -2.77 1.47 -6.42
N SER A 25 -3.90 2.07 -6.73
CA SER A 25 -5.04 2.12 -5.83
C SER A 25 -5.59 0.73 -5.52
N ILE A 26 -5.68 -0.12 -6.55
CA ILE A 26 -6.16 -1.49 -6.40
C ILE A 26 -5.20 -2.29 -5.53
N ASN A 27 -3.91 -2.15 -5.77
CA ASN A 27 -2.90 -2.89 -5.04
C ASN A 27 -2.79 -2.44 -3.59
N ILE A 28 -2.95 -1.14 -3.33
CA ILE A 28 -3.00 -0.63 -1.95
C ILE A 28 -4.19 -1.22 -1.21
N ASN A 29 -5.37 -1.23 -1.82
CA ASN A 29 -6.56 -1.79 -1.19
C ASN A 29 -6.38 -3.27 -0.88
N GLU A 30 -5.79 -4.02 -1.79
CA GLU A 30 -5.54 -5.43 -1.58
C GLU A 30 -4.56 -5.68 -0.46
N ALA A 31 -3.49 -4.89 -0.39
CA ALA A 31 -2.52 -4.97 0.68
C ALA A 31 -3.17 -4.65 2.04
N GLU A 32 -3.99 -3.61 2.10
CA GLU A 32 -4.69 -3.26 3.34
C GLU A 32 -5.62 -4.37 3.81
N ARG A 33 -6.33 -5.01 2.88
CA ARG A 33 -7.19 -6.15 3.21
C ARG A 33 -6.39 -7.31 3.76
N THR A 34 -5.27 -7.61 3.13
CA THR A 34 -4.41 -8.71 3.54
C THR A 34 -3.87 -8.47 4.93
N ILE A 35 -3.41 -7.26 5.22
CA ILE A 35 -2.90 -6.89 6.54
C ILE A 35 -4.02 -6.95 7.58
N SER A 36 -5.18 -6.41 7.26
CA SER A 36 -6.31 -6.42 8.19
C SER A 36 -6.76 -7.82 8.53
N ALA A 37 -6.80 -8.71 7.53
CA ALA A 37 -7.14 -10.11 7.75
C ALA A 37 -6.12 -10.79 8.67
N ARG A 38 -4.85 -10.49 8.48
CA ARG A 38 -3.80 -11.06 9.33
C ARG A 38 -3.90 -10.58 10.76
N ILE A 39 -4.19 -9.29 10.95
CA ILE A 39 -4.32 -8.71 12.29
C ILE A 39 -5.45 -9.37 13.09
N ARG A 40 -6.50 -9.82 12.41
CA ARG A 40 -7.62 -10.49 13.05
C ARG A 40 -7.30 -11.90 13.54
N GLU A 41 -6.23 -12.48 13.05
CA GLU A 41 -5.82 -13.79 13.51
C GLU A 41 -5.26 -13.70 14.92
N SER A 42 -5.53 -14.71 15.74
CA SER A 42 -5.20 -14.65 17.15
C SER A 42 -3.76 -15.03 17.48
N GLU A 43 -3.03 -15.57 16.52
CA GLU A 43 -1.68 -16.08 16.79
C GLU A 43 -0.61 -15.24 16.08
N ILE A 44 -0.60 -13.94 16.36
CA ILE A 44 0.40 -13.04 15.82
C ILE A 44 1.37 -12.70 16.93
N ASP A 45 2.68 -12.92 16.70
CA ASP A 45 3.66 -12.53 17.70
C ASP A 45 3.92 -11.02 17.65
N PHE A 46 4.63 -10.51 18.64
CA PHE A 46 4.88 -9.09 18.78
C PHE A 46 5.67 -8.53 17.59
N ALA A 47 6.66 -9.27 17.11
CA ALA A 47 7.49 -8.83 15.99
C ALA A 47 6.67 -8.69 14.71
N GLU A 48 5.79 -9.64 14.45
CA GLU A 48 4.94 -9.57 13.28
C GLU A 48 3.93 -8.42 13.40
N ARG A 49 3.40 -8.19 14.59
CA ARG A 49 2.46 -7.11 14.81
C ARG A 49 3.10 -5.75 14.54
N MET A 50 4.33 -5.57 14.97
CA MET A 50 5.08 -4.37 14.67
C MET A 50 5.29 -4.19 13.17
N ALA A 51 5.62 -5.27 12.48
CA ALA A 51 5.79 -5.23 11.03
C ALA A 51 4.49 -4.88 10.31
N LEU A 52 3.36 -5.41 10.79
CA LEU A 52 2.04 -5.09 10.22
C LEU A 52 1.69 -3.61 10.40
N ASP A 53 1.94 -3.07 11.58
CA ASP A 53 1.70 -1.65 11.86
C ASP A 53 2.55 -0.76 10.97
N ASP A 54 3.82 -1.08 10.81
CA ASP A 54 4.72 -0.34 9.94
C ASP A 54 4.24 -0.38 8.50
N ALA A 55 3.81 -1.55 8.03
CA ALA A 55 3.31 -1.70 6.67
C ALA A 55 2.07 -0.84 6.44
N LEU A 56 1.16 -0.80 7.40
CA LEU A 56 -0.03 0.06 7.29
C LEU A 56 0.33 1.53 7.20
N ARG A 57 1.31 1.97 7.98
CA ARG A 57 1.78 3.36 7.91
C ARG A 57 2.35 3.67 6.54
N MET A 58 3.17 2.77 6.02
CA MET A 58 3.77 2.95 4.70
C MET A 58 2.70 3.00 3.61
N LEU A 59 1.68 2.16 3.70
CA LEU A 59 0.58 2.18 2.73
C LEU A 59 -0.22 3.47 2.81
N ARG A 60 -0.39 4.04 4.00
CA ARG A 60 -1.07 5.32 4.15
C ARG A 60 -0.29 6.46 3.51
N VAL A 61 1.03 6.46 3.67
CA VAL A 61 1.89 7.44 3.02
C VAL A 61 1.78 7.30 1.51
N LEU A 62 1.83 6.08 1.00
CA LEU A 62 1.70 5.81 -0.41
C LEU A 62 0.35 6.27 -0.96
N THR A 63 -0.72 6.05 -0.21
CA THR A 63 -2.06 6.53 -0.57
C THR A 63 -2.11 8.04 -0.68
N SER A 64 -1.49 8.73 0.28
CA SER A 64 -1.45 10.20 0.28
C SER A 64 -0.69 10.72 -0.93
N GLU A 65 0.45 10.12 -1.26
CA GLU A 65 1.21 10.50 -2.44
C GLU A 65 0.42 10.27 -3.72
N ALA A 66 -0.28 9.16 -3.82
CA ALA A 66 -1.09 8.86 -5.00
C ALA A 66 -2.21 9.89 -5.18
N ARG A 67 -2.84 10.33 -4.08
CA ARG A 67 -3.86 11.36 -4.12
C ARG A 67 -3.32 12.71 -4.57
N LEU A 68 -2.12 13.06 -4.10
CA LEU A 68 -1.49 14.31 -4.50
C LEU A 68 -1.15 14.31 -5.98
N GLN A 69 -0.64 13.22 -6.49
CA GLN A 69 -0.35 13.08 -7.92
C GLN A 69 -1.60 13.19 -8.76
N GLN A 70 -2.69 12.59 -8.29
CA GLN A 70 -3.96 12.65 -8.98
C GLN A 70 -4.49 14.09 -9.04
N ALA A 71 -4.39 14.82 -7.93
CA ALA A 71 -4.82 16.20 -7.86
C ALA A 71 -4.02 17.09 -8.79
N GLU A 72 -2.70 16.91 -8.84
CA GLU A 72 -1.85 17.66 -9.76
C GLU A 72 -2.21 17.39 -11.22
N TYR A 73 -2.46 16.15 -11.55
CA TYR A 73 -2.83 15.76 -12.90
C TYR A 73 -4.15 16.42 -13.31
N ASN A 74 -5.13 16.42 -12.42
CA ASN A 74 -6.42 17.03 -12.69
C ASN A 74 -6.31 18.55 -12.87
N GLN A 75 -5.48 19.22 -12.08
CA GLN A 75 -5.24 20.64 -12.22
C GLN A 75 -4.60 21.00 -13.55
N ARG A 76 -3.66 20.18 -14.01
CA ARG A 76 -3.00 20.39 -15.30
C ARG A 76 -3.98 20.28 -16.46
N GLU A 77 -4.93 19.36 -16.38
CA GLU A 77 -5.95 19.21 -17.41
C GLU A 77 -6.88 20.42 -17.47
N GLU A 78 -7.28 20.94 -16.31
CA GLU A 78 -8.09 22.13 -16.22
C GLU A 78 -7.39 23.34 -16.85
N GLN A 79 -6.10 23.48 -16.62
CA GLN A 79 -5.32 24.55 -17.18
C GLN A 79 -5.22 24.47 -18.70
N LYS A 80 -5.18 23.27 -19.25
CA LYS A 80 -5.12 23.08 -20.69
C LYS A 80 -6.41 23.48 -21.39
N ILE A 81 -7.52 23.35 -20.71
CA ILE A 81 -8.83 23.68 -21.28
C ILE A 81 -9.05 25.20 -21.30
N ALA A 82 -8.45 25.87 -20.37
CA ALA A 82 -8.53 27.33 -20.31
C ALA A 82 -7.64 27.95 -21.36
#